data_5b25994661646bc2055055d78bed248c
#
_entry.id   5b25994661646bc2055055d78bed248c
#
_cell.length_a   1.000
_cell.length_b   1.000
_cell.length_c   1.000
_cell.angle_alpha   90.00
_cell.angle_beta   90.00
_cell.angle_gamma   90.00
#
_symmetry.space_group_name_H-M   'P 1'
#
loop_
_entity.id
_entity.type
_entity.pdbx_description
1 polymer ?
#
loop_
_entity_poly.entity_id
_entity_poly.type
_entity_poly.pdbx_seq_one_letter_code
_entity_poly.pdbx_strand_id
1 'polypeptide(L)'
;MVRALKNRFGPTDEVGCFELGETGLAGLADPSGLFISHHGDHVPGTCLTVTLEGRRPLIAEVQTLLVPSPGTDMPPRRVTAGLDSARVAMVIAVLQRRADVNIGRQDVFAATIGGVRLAEPAVDLAVALALASAAADLSVAGPVVAVGEVGLAGEVRRVPGVARRLAEAERMGFRRAIVPAGSAGIPGAADGRGTGVGALTDVREVEDVKEAIAASLGGS
;
A
#
# COMPACT_ATOMS: atom_id res chain seq x y z
N MET A 1 -18.63 -3.14 4.26
CA MET A 1 -18.65 -3.66 2.86
C MET A 1 -19.57 -4.87 2.81
N VAL A 2 -20.36 -5.00 1.75
CA VAL A 2 -21.28 -6.13 1.50
C VAL A 2 -20.90 -6.77 0.16
N ARG A 3 -20.78 -8.10 0.13
CA ARG A 3 -20.45 -8.87 -1.07
C ARG A 3 -21.54 -9.91 -1.35
N ALA A 4 -21.91 -10.08 -2.61
CA ALA A 4 -22.81 -11.15 -3.02
C ALA A 4 -22.06 -12.50 -3.00
N LEU A 5 -22.60 -13.48 -2.25
CA LEU A 5 -22.07 -14.85 -2.23
C LEU A 5 -22.58 -15.68 -3.41
N LYS A 6 -23.74 -15.33 -3.97
CA LYS A 6 -24.36 -15.99 -5.13
C LYS A 6 -25.23 -14.98 -5.87
N ASN A 7 -25.07 -14.89 -7.18
CA ASN A 7 -25.91 -14.08 -8.06
C ASN A 7 -26.35 -14.93 -9.26
N ARG A 8 -27.65 -14.98 -9.54
CA ARG A 8 -28.19 -15.73 -10.68
C ARG A 8 -28.13 -14.95 -12.00
N PHE A 9 -27.97 -13.63 -11.95
CA PHE A 9 -28.15 -12.73 -13.09
C PHE A 9 -26.95 -11.83 -13.38
N GLY A 10 -25.83 -12.02 -12.68
CA GLY A 10 -24.64 -11.18 -12.84
C GLY A 10 -23.42 -11.71 -12.08
N PRO A 11 -22.29 -11.01 -12.18
CA PRO A 11 -21.08 -11.38 -11.45
C PRO A 11 -21.27 -11.25 -9.93
N THR A 12 -20.63 -12.13 -9.17
CA THR A 12 -20.59 -12.08 -7.69
C THR A 12 -19.42 -11.26 -7.16
N ASP A 13 -18.65 -10.67 -8.06
CA ASP A 13 -17.39 -9.98 -7.74
C ASP A 13 -17.56 -8.51 -7.37
N GLU A 14 -18.82 -8.02 -7.39
CA GLU A 14 -19.14 -6.65 -7.00
C GLU A 14 -19.25 -6.53 -5.48
N VAL A 15 -18.61 -5.50 -4.94
CA VAL A 15 -18.63 -5.15 -3.52
C VAL A 15 -19.36 -3.83 -3.34
N GLY A 16 -20.45 -3.83 -2.61
CA GLY A 16 -21.15 -2.64 -2.17
C GLY A 16 -20.50 -2.08 -0.90
N CYS A 17 -20.15 -0.79 -0.91
CA CYS A 17 -19.68 -0.10 0.27
C CYS A 17 -20.81 0.76 0.86
N PHE A 18 -20.92 0.71 2.18
CA PHE A 18 -21.95 1.43 2.93
C PHE A 18 -21.29 2.10 4.13
N GLU A 19 -21.74 3.31 4.41
CA GLU A 19 -21.43 4.03 5.64
C GLU A 19 -22.60 3.87 6.62
N LEU A 20 -22.29 3.64 7.88
CA LEU A 20 -23.27 3.63 8.94
C LEU A 20 -23.28 5.01 9.63
N GLY A 21 -24.24 5.84 9.29
CA GLY A 21 -24.47 7.13 9.93
C GLY A 21 -25.58 7.07 10.98
N GLU A 22 -25.86 8.18 11.63
CA GLU A 22 -26.94 8.31 12.63
C GLU A 22 -28.34 8.01 12.05
N THR A 23 -28.50 8.19 10.74
CA THR A 23 -29.76 7.93 10.01
C THR A 23 -29.84 6.52 9.40
N GLY A 24 -28.84 5.66 9.64
CA GLY A 24 -28.78 4.29 9.12
C GLY A 24 -27.69 4.08 8.07
N LEU A 25 -27.85 3.03 7.23
CA LEU A 25 -26.91 2.64 6.20
C LEU A 25 -27.13 3.48 4.92
N ALA A 26 -26.12 4.26 4.54
CA ALA A 26 -26.05 4.98 3.26
C ALA A 26 -25.07 4.28 2.30
N GLY A 27 -25.48 4.09 1.04
CA GLY A 27 -24.59 3.55 0.00
C GLY A 27 -23.51 4.55 -0.38
N LEU A 28 -22.25 4.11 -0.35
CA LEU A 28 -21.11 4.90 -0.83
C LEU A 28 -20.80 4.55 -2.27
N ALA A 29 -20.97 5.51 -3.15
CA ALA A 29 -20.64 5.35 -4.56
C ALA A 29 -19.12 5.20 -4.75
N ASP A 30 -18.33 5.91 -3.96
CA ASP A 30 -16.87 5.86 -3.94
C ASP A 30 -16.31 5.74 -2.51
N PRO A 31 -15.90 4.53 -2.08
CA PRO A 31 -15.35 4.32 -0.74
C PRO A 31 -13.86 4.68 -0.63
N SER A 32 -13.18 5.00 -1.73
CA SER A 32 -11.72 5.15 -1.75
C SER A 32 -11.21 6.23 -0.80
N GLY A 33 -11.99 7.31 -0.60
CA GLY A 33 -11.66 8.37 0.35
C GLY A 33 -11.71 7.97 1.83
N LEU A 34 -12.36 6.84 2.17
CA LEU A 34 -12.49 6.37 3.57
C LEU A 34 -11.20 5.73 4.12
N PHE A 35 -10.31 5.29 3.24
CA PHE A 35 -9.14 4.49 3.60
C PHE A 35 -7.82 5.25 3.41
N ILE A 36 -7.93 6.58 3.32
CA ILE A 36 -6.81 7.51 3.18
C ILE A 36 -6.95 8.58 4.25
N SER A 37 -5.85 8.90 4.93
CA SER A 37 -5.84 10.02 5.86
C SER A 37 -5.90 11.36 5.13
N HIS A 38 -6.67 12.30 5.67
CA HIS A 38 -6.77 13.67 5.15
C HIS A 38 -5.65 14.59 5.69
N HIS A 39 -4.51 14.04 6.07
CA HIS A 39 -3.38 14.87 6.50
C HIS A 39 -2.77 15.55 5.27
N GLY A 40 -2.77 16.87 5.28
CA GLY A 40 -2.16 17.70 4.21
C GLY A 40 -0.63 17.54 4.15
N ASP A 41 -0.01 17.06 5.22
CA ASP A 41 1.43 16.84 5.32
C ASP A 41 1.75 15.35 5.22
N HIS A 42 2.77 15.04 4.44
CA HIS A 42 3.28 13.67 4.32
C HIS A 42 3.97 13.27 5.63
N VAL A 43 3.35 12.39 6.38
CA VAL A 43 3.87 11.90 7.67
C VAL A 43 4.81 10.71 7.42
N PRO A 44 6.02 10.69 8.03
CA PRO A 44 6.87 9.51 8.01
C PRO A 44 6.12 8.26 8.49
N GLY A 45 6.43 7.14 7.86
CA GLY A 45 5.76 5.87 8.18
C GLY A 45 4.46 5.61 7.44
N THR A 46 4.11 6.40 6.42
CA THR A 46 2.89 6.21 5.63
C THR A 46 3.20 5.88 4.18
N CYS A 47 2.41 4.97 3.60
CA CYS A 47 2.46 4.67 2.16
C CYS A 47 1.09 4.20 1.66
N LEU A 48 0.74 4.63 0.45
CA LEU A 48 -0.50 4.22 -0.20
C LEU A 48 -0.31 2.94 -1.01
N THR A 49 -1.38 2.16 -1.10
CA THR A 49 -1.44 0.96 -1.96
C THR A 49 -2.83 0.82 -2.58
N VAL A 50 -2.95 -0.08 -3.56
CA VAL A 50 -4.24 -0.49 -4.09
C VAL A 50 -4.43 -1.97 -3.86
N THR A 51 -5.46 -2.34 -3.11
CA THR A 51 -5.89 -3.72 -2.91
C THR A 51 -7.01 -4.12 -3.87
N LEU A 52 -7.21 -5.41 -4.09
CA LEU A 52 -8.34 -5.93 -4.86
C LEU A 52 -9.30 -6.68 -3.93
N GLU A 53 -10.52 -6.15 -3.78
CA GLU A 53 -11.64 -6.86 -3.17
C GLU A 53 -12.48 -7.51 -4.27
N GLY A 54 -12.21 -8.78 -4.55
CA GLY A 54 -12.72 -9.46 -5.74
C GLY A 54 -12.18 -8.81 -7.02
N ARG A 55 -13.05 -8.12 -7.76
CA ARG A 55 -12.65 -7.37 -8.97
C ARG A 55 -12.54 -5.87 -8.75
N ARG A 56 -12.94 -5.36 -7.60
CA ARG A 56 -12.93 -3.94 -7.29
C ARG A 56 -11.58 -3.52 -6.70
N PRO A 57 -10.86 -2.60 -7.34
CA PRO A 57 -9.69 -1.99 -6.74
C PRO A 57 -10.13 -0.97 -5.68
N LEU A 58 -9.40 -0.92 -4.56
CA LEU A 58 -9.59 0.02 -3.47
C LEU A 58 -8.23 0.58 -3.08
N ILE A 59 -8.13 1.91 -2.98
CA ILE A 59 -6.94 2.54 -2.42
C ILE A 59 -7.02 2.46 -0.90
N ALA A 60 -5.90 2.13 -0.29
CA ALA A 60 -5.76 2.06 1.15
C ALA A 60 -4.41 2.61 1.59
N GLU A 61 -4.35 3.14 2.79
CA GLU A 61 -3.14 3.63 3.41
C GLU A 61 -2.63 2.65 4.46
N VAL A 62 -1.35 2.35 4.37
CA VAL A 62 -0.57 1.65 5.39
C VAL A 62 0.14 2.67 6.24
N GLN A 63 -0.02 2.57 7.55
CA GLN A 63 0.69 3.39 8.53
C GLN A 63 1.56 2.52 9.41
N THR A 64 2.78 2.97 9.68
CA THR A 64 3.72 2.30 10.56
C THR A 64 4.34 3.30 11.54
N LEU A 65 4.55 2.83 12.75
CA LEU A 65 5.23 3.58 13.81
C LEU A 65 6.32 2.70 14.42
N LEU A 66 7.49 3.25 14.51
CA LEU A 66 8.65 2.62 15.17
C LEU A 66 8.96 3.36 16.46
N VAL A 67 9.05 2.59 17.56
CA VAL A 67 9.32 3.14 18.88
C VAL A 67 10.49 2.36 19.50
N PRO A 68 11.50 3.01 20.09
CA PRO A 68 12.56 2.30 20.80
C PRO A 68 11.97 1.32 21.82
N SER A 69 12.40 0.06 21.79
CA SER A 69 11.95 -0.94 22.75
C SER A 69 12.50 -0.61 24.15
N PRO A 70 11.69 -0.65 25.21
CA PRO A 70 12.06 -0.14 26.55
C PRO A 70 13.09 -0.98 27.30
N GLY A 71 13.58 -2.11 26.76
CA GLY A 71 14.56 -2.96 27.43
C GLY A 71 15.37 -3.83 26.49
N THR A 72 16.52 -4.29 26.97
CA THR A 72 17.41 -5.23 26.24
C THR A 72 16.96 -6.67 26.37
N ASP A 73 16.15 -7.01 27.38
CA ASP A 73 15.84 -8.38 27.77
C ASP A 73 14.51 -8.91 27.21
N MET A 74 13.69 -8.04 26.63
CA MET A 74 12.43 -8.45 25.98
C MET A 74 12.53 -8.32 24.47
N PRO A 75 11.98 -9.28 23.71
CA PRO A 75 11.91 -9.17 22.26
C PRO A 75 11.01 -7.97 21.88
N PRO A 76 11.39 -7.22 20.84
CA PRO A 76 10.58 -6.10 20.35
C PRO A 76 9.18 -6.56 19.94
N ARG A 77 8.17 -5.78 20.28
CA ARG A 77 6.77 -6.06 19.94
C ARG A 77 6.52 -5.82 18.44
N ARG A 78 5.67 -6.66 17.87
CA ARG A 78 5.18 -6.53 16.49
C ARG A 78 3.65 -6.57 16.53
N VAL A 79 3.02 -5.40 16.41
CA VAL A 79 1.56 -5.23 16.50
C VAL A 79 1.02 -4.83 15.14
N THR A 80 0.05 -5.58 14.65
CA THR A 80 -0.59 -5.30 13.35
C THR A 80 -2.10 -5.15 13.50
N ALA A 81 -2.68 -4.22 12.77
CA ALA A 81 -4.13 -4.04 12.66
C ALA A 81 -4.51 -3.89 11.17
N GLY A 82 -5.36 -4.78 10.67
CA GLY A 82 -5.74 -4.81 9.26
C GLY A 82 -4.70 -5.40 8.30
N LEU A 83 -3.50 -5.74 8.78
CA LEU A 83 -2.40 -6.34 8.02
C LEU A 83 -2.13 -7.78 8.51
N ASP A 84 -1.61 -8.64 7.62
CA ASP A 84 -1.16 -9.98 7.99
C ASP A 84 0.17 -9.88 8.77
N SER A 85 0.18 -10.35 10.02
CA SER A 85 1.33 -10.23 10.92
C SER A 85 2.54 -11.04 10.46
N ALA A 86 2.33 -12.19 9.81
CA ALA A 86 3.42 -13.01 9.30
C ALA A 86 4.10 -12.33 8.11
N ARG A 87 3.31 -11.71 7.22
CA ARG A 87 3.86 -10.92 6.10
C ARG A 87 4.63 -9.70 6.57
N VAL A 88 4.09 -8.95 7.53
CA VAL A 88 4.79 -7.79 8.12
C VAL A 88 6.12 -8.22 8.75
N ALA A 89 6.13 -9.32 9.50
CA ALA A 89 7.37 -9.86 10.10
C ALA A 89 8.40 -10.27 9.04
N MET A 90 7.95 -10.87 7.94
CA MET A 90 8.79 -11.24 6.81
C MET A 90 9.39 -10.00 6.12
N VAL A 91 8.58 -8.98 5.85
CA VAL A 91 9.03 -7.72 5.25
C VAL A 91 10.07 -7.03 6.15
N ILE A 92 9.85 -7.00 7.47
CA ILE A 92 10.84 -6.46 8.42
C ILE A 92 12.18 -7.19 8.29
N ALA A 93 12.17 -8.54 8.26
CA ALA A 93 13.39 -9.32 8.12
C ALA A 93 14.12 -9.04 6.80
N VAL A 94 13.36 -8.89 5.70
CA VAL A 94 13.92 -8.52 4.39
C VAL A 94 14.55 -7.14 4.43
N LEU A 95 13.86 -6.14 4.97
CA LEU A 95 14.37 -4.77 5.07
C LEU A 95 15.67 -4.71 5.86
N GLN A 96 15.73 -5.39 7.02
CA GLN A 96 16.93 -5.45 7.85
C GLN A 96 18.11 -6.14 7.12
N ARG A 97 17.84 -7.24 6.44
CA ARG A 97 18.91 -8.07 5.86
C ARG A 97 19.32 -7.65 4.46
N ARG A 98 18.39 -7.09 3.67
CA ARG A 98 18.60 -6.79 2.24
C ARG A 98 18.68 -5.30 1.93
N ALA A 99 18.08 -4.44 2.76
CA ALA A 99 18.07 -3.00 2.54
C ALA A 99 18.76 -2.20 3.64
N ASP A 100 19.39 -2.87 4.60
CA ASP A 100 20.13 -2.27 5.72
C ASP A 100 19.29 -1.29 6.56
N VAL A 101 17.96 -1.48 6.58
CA VAL A 101 17.03 -0.66 7.37
C VAL A 101 17.06 -1.11 8.83
N ASN A 102 17.40 -0.20 9.75
CA ASN A 102 17.59 -0.52 11.17
C ASN A 102 16.23 -0.53 11.91
N ILE A 103 15.58 -1.68 12.00
CA ILE A 103 14.32 -1.87 12.75
C ILE A 103 14.53 -2.76 13.99
N GLY A 104 15.69 -3.43 14.11
CA GLY A 104 15.90 -4.58 14.98
C GLY A 104 15.54 -4.41 16.44
N ARG A 105 15.78 -3.24 17.05
CA ARG A 105 15.52 -2.94 18.46
C ARG A 105 14.35 -1.98 18.68
N GLN A 106 13.41 -1.95 17.76
CA GLN A 106 12.26 -1.07 17.85
C GLN A 106 10.99 -1.89 17.91
N ASP A 107 10.05 -1.50 18.75
CA ASP A 107 8.68 -1.96 18.68
C ASP A 107 8.07 -1.43 17.37
N VAL A 108 7.35 -2.29 16.65
CA VAL A 108 6.70 -1.93 15.39
C VAL A 108 5.20 -2.02 15.57
N PHE A 109 4.54 -0.95 15.23
CA PHE A 109 3.09 -0.88 15.09
C PHE A 109 2.79 -0.61 13.62
N ALA A 110 1.96 -1.46 13.00
CA ALA A 110 1.56 -1.32 11.60
C ALA A 110 0.05 -1.47 11.47
N ALA A 111 -0.61 -0.52 10.82
CA ALA A 111 -2.05 -0.49 10.71
C ALA A 111 -2.51 -0.03 9.33
N THR A 112 -3.76 -0.33 9.01
CA THR A 112 -4.49 0.23 7.87
C THR A 112 -5.50 1.26 8.36
N ILE A 113 -5.75 2.27 7.53
CA ILE A 113 -6.80 3.26 7.82
C ILE A 113 -8.18 2.70 7.48
N GLY A 114 -9.20 3.15 8.22
CA GLY A 114 -10.60 2.78 7.98
C GLY A 114 -10.95 1.32 8.23
N GLY A 115 -10.06 0.55 8.89
CA GLY A 115 -10.31 -0.85 9.24
C GLY A 115 -10.32 -1.81 8.04
N VAL A 116 -9.82 -1.40 6.89
CA VAL A 116 -9.69 -2.29 5.72
C VAL A 116 -8.68 -3.40 6.02
N ARG A 117 -8.98 -4.62 5.57
CA ARG A 117 -8.09 -5.76 5.74
C ARG A 117 -7.25 -5.98 4.49
N LEU A 118 -5.95 -5.80 4.60
CA LEU A 118 -4.97 -5.98 3.54
C LEU A 118 -4.19 -7.27 3.79
N ALA A 119 -4.63 -8.39 3.20
CA ALA A 119 -4.02 -9.71 3.40
C ALA A 119 -3.30 -10.24 2.16
N GLU A 120 -3.36 -9.53 1.04
CA GLU A 120 -2.75 -9.98 -0.22
C GLU A 120 -1.27 -9.57 -0.33
N PRO A 121 -0.44 -10.37 -1.02
CA PRO A 121 0.99 -10.05 -1.23
C PRO A 121 1.25 -8.72 -1.92
N ALA A 122 0.31 -8.23 -2.71
CA ALA A 122 0.44 -6.97 -3.45
C ALA A 122 0.72 -5.73 -2.57
N VAL A 123 0.43 -5.81 -1.27
CA VAL A 123 0.62 -4.69 -0.33
C VAL A 123 1.99 -4.69 0.34
N ASP A 124 2.80 -5.73 0.17
CA ASP A 124 4.11 -5.85 0.84
C ASP A 124 5.03 -4.67 0.53
N LEU A 125 5.03 -4.21 -0.73
CA LEU A 125 5.87 -3.09 -1.13
C LEU A 125 5.48 -1.81 -0.38
N ALA A 126 4.19 -1.54 -0.21
CA ALA A 126 3.73 -0.39 0.57
C ALA A 126 4.09 -0.52 2.05
N VAL A 127 3.99 -1.73 2.63
CA VAL A 127 4.45 -2.02 3.99
C VAL A 127 5.95 -1.78 4.12
N ALA A 128 6.74 -2.23 3.14
CA ALA A 128 8.18 -2.04 3.13
C ALA A 128 8.56 -0.56 3.09
N LEU A 129 7.92 0.22 2.22
CA LEU A 129 8.18 1.65 2.09
C LEU A 129 7.72 2.43 3.33
N ALA A 130 6.58 2.11 3.90
CA ALA A 130 6.11 2.72 5.15
C ALA A 130 7.10 2.45 6.31
N LEU A 131 7.56 1.19 6.47
CA LEU A 131 8.55 0.83 7.48
C LEU A 131 9.91 1.52 7.26
N ALA A 132 10.39 1.60 6.02
CA ALA A 132 11.63 2.28 5.70
C ALA A 132 11.53 3.78 5.95
N SER A 133 10.39 4.39 5.60
CA SER A 133 10.05 5.78 5.88
C SER A 133 10.06 6.08 7.38
N ALA A 134 9.39 5.24 8.19
CA ALA A 134 9.38 5.39 9.65
C ALA A 134 10.78 5.21 10.26
N ALA A 135 11.59 4.27 9.73
CA ALA A 135 12.94 4.03 10.22
C ALA A 135 13.92 5.17 9.92
N ALA A 136 13.72 5.85 8.80
CA ALA A 136 14.52 7.00 8.39
C ALA A 136 14.01 8.34 8.94
N ASP A 137 12.79 8.36 9.52
CA ASP A 137 12.04 9.58 9.88
C ASP A 137 11.90 10.54 8.69
N LEU A 138 11.71 9.97 7.50
CA LEU A 138 11.51 10.70 6.24
C LEU A 138 10.19 10.30 5.62
N SER A 139 9.38 11.27 5.24
CA SER A 139 8.15 10.99 4.50
C SER A 139 8.45 10.48 3.09
N VAL A 140 7.60 9.60 2.60
CA VAL A 140 7.60 9.23 1.18
C VAL A 140 7.35 10.49 0.34
N ALA A 141 8.19 10.73 -0.66
CA ALA A 141 8.16 11.95 -1.46
C ALA A 141 6.87 12.07 -2.28
N GLY A 142 5.91 12.84 -1.78
CA GLY A 142 4.59 13.03 -2.38
C GLY A 142 3.65 11.83 -2.26
N PRO A 143 2.42 11.92 -2.74
CA PRO A 143 1.45 10.83 -2.70
C PRO A 143 1.83 9.74 -3.72
N VAL A 144 2.53 8.72 -3.26
CA VAL A 144 2.99 7.57 -4.05
C VAL A 144 2.14 6.35 -3.73
N VAL A 145 1.67 5.66 -4.77
CA VAL A 145 1.02 4.35 -4.66
C VAL A 145 2.05 3.25 -4.92
N ALA A 146 2.24 2.35 -3.98
CA ALA A 146 3.16 1.22 -4.10
C ALA A 146 2.39 -0.11 -4.19
N VAL A 147 2.72 -0.92 -5.19
CA VAL A 147 2.09 -2.23 -5.42
C VAL A 147 3.16 -3.24 -5.80
N GLY A 148 3.26 -4.35 -5.06
CA GLY A 148 4.22 -5.42 -5.36
C GLY A 148 4.35 -6.41 -4.22
N GLU A 149 4.70 -7.65 -4.52
CA GLU A 149 5.07 -8.65 -3.52
C GLU A 149 6.56 -8.55 -3.23
N VAL A 150 6.94 -8.62 -1.95
CA VAL A 150 8.34 -8.65 -1.52
C VAL A 150 8.77 -10.07 -1.23
N GLY A 151 9.78 -10.56 -1.97
CA GLY A 151 10.40 -11.86 -1.75
C GLY A 151 11.51 -11.83 -0.71
N LEU A 152 11.89 -13.01 -0.18
CA LEU A 152 12.92 -13.14 0.88
C LEU A 152 14.34 -12.76 0.42
N ALA A 153 14.61 -12.78 -0.88
CA ALA A 153 15.89 -12.29 -1.42
C ALA A 153 15.93 -10.77 -1.57
N GLY A 154 14.81 -10.08 -1.33
CA GLY A 154 14.66 -8.63 -1.45
C GLY A 154 14.07 -8.18 -2.79
N GLU A 155 13.80 -9.12 -3.68
CA GLU A 155 13.20 -8.85 -4.97
C GLU A 155 11.74 -8.38 -4.85
N VAL A 156 11.32 -7.52 -5.77
CA VAL A 156 9.94 -7.07 -5.91
C VAL A 156 9.28 -7.80 -7.08
N ARG A 157 8.27 -8.62 -6.76
CA ARG A 157 7.59 -9.50 -7.72
C ARG A 157 6.29 -8.93 -8.21
N ARG A 158 5.98 -9.23 -9.47
CA ARG A 158 4.70 -8.87 -10.07
C ARG A 158 3.53 -9.57 -9.38
N VAL A 159 2.43 -8.84 -9.29
CA VAL A 159 1.17 -9.30 -8.69
C VAL A 159 0.03 -9.21 -9.70
N PRO A 160 -1.04 -9.99 -9.53
CA PRO A 160 -2.19 -9.91 -10.41
C PRO A 160 -2.83 -8.52 -10.43
N GLY A 161 -3.30 -8.09 -11.60
CA GLY A 161 -4.14 -6.91 -11.76
C GLY A 161 -3.43 -5.57 -11.59
N VAL A 162 -2.12 -5.48 -11.83
CA VAL A 162 -1.35 -4.21 -11.74
C VAL A 162 -2.02 -3.11 -12.58
N ALA A 163 -2.42 -3.38 -13.83
CA ALA A 163 -3.11 -2.40 -14.68
C ALA A 163 -4.36 -1.81 -14.01
N ARG A 164 -5.18 -2.68 -13.42
CA ARG A 164 -6.42 -2.25 -12.76
C ARG A 164 -6.15 -1.43 -11.52
N ARG A 165 -5.08 -1.77 -10.78
CA ARG A 165 -4.65 -1.01 -9.60
C ARG A 165 -4.13 0.37 -9.99
N LEU A 166 -3.34 0.46 -11.06
CA LEU A 166 -2.85 1.73 -11.57
C LEU A 166 -3.98 2.61 -12.12
N ALA A 167 -4.93 2.02 -12.84
CA ALA A 167 -6.10 2.75 -13.32
C ALA A 167 -6.94 3.34 -12.17
N GLU A 168 -7.04 2.64 -11.04
CA GLU A 168 -7.71 3.17 -9.85
C GLU A 168 -6.91 4.30 -9.20
N ALA A 169 -5.59 4.14 -9.08
CA ALA A 169 -4.72 5.20 -8.57
C ALA A 169 -4.84 6.48 -9.43
N GLU A 170 -4.83 6.33 -10.75
CA GLU A 170 -5.03 7.43 -11.70
C GLU A 170 -6.41 8.08 -11.54
N ARG A 171 -7.48 7.27 -11.44
CA ARG A 171 -8.85 7.75 -11.24
C ARG A 171 -8.97 8.60 -9.97
N MET A 172 -8.22 8.25 -8.92
CA MET A 172 -8.18 8.97 -7.66
C MET A 172 -7.23 10.17 -7.65
N GLY A 173 -6.61 10.49 -8.79
CA GLY A 173 -5.76 11.67 -8.96
C GLY A 173 -4.30 11.49 -8.53
N PHE A 174 -3.88 10.26 -8.21
CA PHE A 174 -2.47 9.99 -7.93
C PHE A 174 -1.64 10.05 -9.21
N ARG A 175 -0.44 10.63 -9.10
CA ARG A 175 0.45 10.84 -10.24
C ARG A 175 1.67 9.92 -10.24
N ARG A 176 1.99 9.35 -9.08
CA ARG A 176 3.20 8.54 -8.89
C ARG A 176 2.85 7.14 -8.43
N ALA A 177 3.51 6.16 -9.03
CA ALA A 177 3.39 4.76 -8.61
C ALA A 177 4.76 4.08 -8.62
N ILE A 178 4.97 3.14 -7.67
CA ILE A 178 6.12 2.24 -7.64
C ILE A 178 5.60 0.83 -7.83
N VAL A 179 6.08 0.14 -8.84
CA VAL A 179 5.60 -1.18 -9.27
C VAL A 179 6.77 -2.12 -9.59
N PRO A 180 6.56 -3.43 -9.62
CA PRO A 180 7.60 -4.39 -9.99
C PRO A 180 8.07 -4.20 -11.44
N ALA A 181 9.34 -4.48 -11.70
CA ALA A 181 9.93 -4.48 -13.03
C ALA A 181 9.12 -5.33 -14.02
N GLY A 182 9.02 -4.85 -15.28
CA GLY A 182 8.25 -5.45 -16.35
C GLY A 182 6.74 -5.20 -16.24
N SER A 183 6.32 -4.19 -15.45
CA SER A 183 4.93 -3.72 -15.38
C SER A 183 4.60 -2.66 -16.46
N ALA A 184 5.60 -2.06 -17.12
CA ALA A 184 5.44 -0.95 -18.10
C ALA A 184 4.75 -1.35 -19.43
N GLY A 185 4.57 -2.63 -19.71
CA GLY A 185 3.79 -3.08 -20.88
C GLY A 185 2.27 -3.13 -20.64
N ILE A 186 1.81 -2.67 -19.50
CA ILE A 186 0.41 -2.73 -19.09
C ILE A 186 -0.30 -1.45 -19.54
N PRO A 187 -1.36 -1.52 -20.37
CA PRO A 187 -2.13 -0.34 -20.76
C PRO A 187 -2.60 0.45 -19.53
N GLY A 188 -2.30 1.76 -19.50
CA GLY A 188 -2.50 2.65 -18.35
C GLY A 188 -1.21 3.04 -17.62
N ALA A 189 -0.10 2.30 -17.79
CA ALA A 189 1.15 2.58 -17.09
C ALA A 189 2.12 3.51 -17.88
N ALA A 190 1.97 3.66 -19.20
CA ALA A 190 3.03 4.31 -19.98
C ALA A 190 2.61 5.14 -21.20
N ASP A 191 1.35 5.30 -21.54
CA ASP A 191 1.03 5.87 -22.84
C ASP A 191 0.99 7.41 -22.92
N GLY A 192 1.34 8.13 -21.87
CA GLY A 192 1.46 9.62 -21.94
C GLY A 192 0.25 10.36 -22.57
N ARG A 193 -0.84 9.64 -22.87
CA ARG A 193 -2.04 10.12 -23.56
C ARG A 193 -3.25 10.24 -22.65
N GLY A 194 -3.02 10.35 -21.35
CA GLY A 194 -4.08 10.71 -20.40
C GLY A 194 -4.53 12.15 -20.65
N THR A 195 -5.62 12.33 -21.33
CA THR A 195 -6.26 13.66 -21.56
C THR A 195 -7.11 14.08 -20.36
N GLY A 196 -6.71 13.72 -19.13
CA GLY A 196 -7.46 14.02 -17.91
C GLY A 196 -6.59 14.59 -16.79
N VAL A 197 -7.18 15.42 -15.95
CA VAL A 197 -6.63 15.83 -14.67
C VAL A 197 -6.50 14.57 -13.81
N GLY A 198 -5.26 14.04 -13.61
CA GLY A 198 -5.02 12.87 -12.78
C GLY A 198 -4.19 11.75 -13.41
N ALA A 199 -3.68 11.90 -14.65
CA ALA A 199 -2.86 10.86 -15.27
C ALA A 199 -1.62 10.51 -14.41
N LEU A 200 -1.36 9.20 -14.23
CA LEU A 200 -0.10 8.70 -13.68
C LEU A 200 1.05 9.11 -14.62
N THR A 201 1.87 10.05 -14.15
CA THR A 201 2.96 10.66 -14.94
C THR A 201 4.33 10.12 -14.58
N ASP A 202 4.47 9.48 -13.41
CA ASP A 202 5.73 8.94 -12.90
C ASP A 202 5.50 7.52 -12.35
N VAL A 203 5.56 6.53 -13.23
CA VAL A 203 5.53 5.11 -12.85
C VAL A 203 6.96 4.59 -12.80
N ARG A 204 7.43 4.26 -11.60
CA ARG A 204 8.76 3.70 -11.35
C ARG A 204 8.69 2.19 -11.25
N GLU A 205 9.35 1.52 -12.16
CA GLU A 205 9.58 0.08 -12.07
C GLU A 205 10.81 -0.20 -11.22
N VAL A 206 10.71 -1.17 -10.32
CA VAL A 206 11.78 -1.55 -9.40
C VAL A 206 11.99 -3.06 -9.41
N GLU A 207 13.24 -3.49 -9.29
CA GLU A 207 13.60 -4.91 -9.20
C GLU A 207 13.65 -5.40 -7.75
N ASP A 208 14.01 -4.52 -6.81
CA ASP A 208 14.19 -4.87 -5.41
C ASP A 208 13.77 -3.75 -4.45
N VAL A 209 13.77 -4.08 -3.16
CA VAL A 209 13.36 -3.15 -2.10
C VAL A 209 14.32 -1.97 -1.89
N LYS A 210 15.62 -2.12 -2.23
CA LYS A 210 16.58 -1.00 -2.13
C LYS A 210 16.27 0.06 -3.16
N GLU A 211 16.04 -0.37 -4.39
CA GLU A 211 15.65 0.51 -5.49
C GLU A 211 14.32 1.21 -5.19
N ALA A 212 13.33 0.46 -4.65
CA ALA A 212 12.05 1.03 -4.25
C ALA A 212 12.19 2.11 -3.16
N ILE A 213 13.03 1.88 -2.15
CA ILE A 213 13.31 2.85 -1.08
C ILE A 213 13.99 4.09 -1.66
N ALA A 214 15.02 3.91 -2.52
CA ALA A 214 15.70 5.03 -3.15
C ALA A 214 14.76 5.87 -4.03
N ALA A 215 13.85 5.22 -4.77
CA ALA A 215 12.85 5.90 -5.60
C ALA A 215 11.78 6.64 -4.78
N SER A 216 11.51 6.22 -3.55
CA SER A 216 10.45 6.78 -2.70
C SER A 216 10.94 7.83 -1.70
N LEU A 217 12.13 7.65 -1.11
CA LEU A 217 12.68 8.53 -0.06
C LEU A 217 13.82 9.44 -0.57
N GLY A 218 14.37 9.18 -1.74
CA GLY A 218 15.51 9.90 -2.33
C GLY A 218 15.16 11.20 -3.08
N GLY A 219 13.97 11.72 -2.97
CA GLY A 219 13.53 12.93 -3.68
C GLY A 219 13.72 14.20 -2.87
N SER A 220 14.89 14.83 -2.97
CA SER A 220 15.11 16.26 -2.68
C SER A 220 15.49 16.96 -3.96
#